data_d0ef11be0bf3255dc853ce4034b0600c
#
_entry.id   d0ef11be0bf3255dc853ce4034b0600c
#
_cell.length_a   1.000
_cell.length_b   1.000
_cell.length_c   1.000
_cell.angle_alpha   90.00
_cell.angle_beta   90.00
_cell.angle_gamma   90.00
#
_symmetry.space_group_name_H-M   'P 1'
#
loop_
_entity.id
_entity.type
_entity.pdbx_description
1 polymer ?
#
loop_
_entity_poly.entity_id
_entity_poly.type
_entity_poly.pdbx_seq_one_letter_code
_entity_poly.pdbx_strand_id
1 'polypeptide(L)'
;MDSKNSRDNGHNPLAGVHLPSEEQYLYCIRCGQCLSACPIYRESLRETDGPRARVALTRKVAEGELDLTPMLVDNMYKCLACEACNTICPVGIKPAELALEMRQAIHQARPQPWLKRPIFHGYFPRRGLQAASMIPFRLYQRLGLQSAARGLGVLKLLPAQLQDMERMLPRLPPRALGGVLPEVTPAAGPVQHRVAFFLGC
;
A
#
# COMPACT_ATOMS: atom_id res chain seq x y z
N MET A 1 18.75 -23.69 -29.90
CA MET A 1 18.73 -22.28 -30.36
C MET A 1 18.96 -21.44 -29.14
N ASP A 2 20.23 -21.18 -28.85
CA ASP A 2 20.69 -20.42 -27.69
C ASP A 2 20.43 -18.93 -27.89
N SER A 3 19.41 -18.40 -27.28
CA SER A 3 19.29 -16.96 -27.09
C SER A 3 20.08 -16.55 -25.82
N LYS A 4 21.41 -16.56 -25.91
CA LYS A 4 22.25 -15.84 -24.96
C LYS A 4 21.92 -14.37 -25.04
N ASN A 5 21.11 -13.95 -24.10
CA ASN A 5 20.68 -12.58 -23.89
C ASN A 5 21.87 -11.67 -23.57
N SER A 6 22.07 -10.67 -24.39
CA SER A 6 23.06 -9.61 -24.22
C SER A 6 22.75 -8.76 -22.98
N ARG A 7 23.22 -9.23 -21.82
CA ARG A 7 23.25 -8.42 -20.60
C ARG A 7 24.66 -7.93 -20.29
N ASP A 8 25.25 -7.28 -21.24
CA ASP A 8 26.51 -6.55 -21.04
C ASP A 8 26.28 -5.03 -21.03
N ASN A 9 25.56 -4.57 -20.04
CA ASN A 9 25.68 -3.20 -19.55
C ASN A 9 25.73 -3.28 -18.03
N GLY A 10 26.91 -3.31 -17.47
CA GLY A 10 27.44 -3.42 -16.14
C GLY A 10 26.65 -3.00 -14.89
N HIS A 11 25.33 -3.00 -14.93
CA HIS A 11 24.49 -2.70 -13.78
C HIS A 11 23.24 -3.59 -13.78
N ASN A 12 23.34 -4.77 -13.15
CA ASN A 12 22.14 -5.58 -12.88
C ASN A 12 21.49 -5.03 -11.58
N PRO A 13 20.39 -4.27 -11.68
CA PRO A 13 19.74 -3.68 -10.50
C PRO A 13 19.16 -4.74 -9.55
N LEU A 14 19.12 -6.00 -9.97
CA LEU A 14 18.59 -7.14 -9.20
C LEU A 14 19.72 -8.01 -8.60
N ALA A 15 20.98 -7.66 -8.81
CA ALA A 15 22.09 -8.40 -8.21
C ALA A 15 22.03 -8.29 -6.68
N GLY A 16 21.88 -9.43 -5.99
CA GLY A 16 21.78 -9.47 -4.53
C GLY A 16 20.39 -9.13 -3.95
N VAL A 17 19.38 -8.92 -4.81
CA VAL A 17 17.98 -8.72 -4.38
C VAL A 17 17.27 -10.07 -4.26
N HIS A 18 16.55 -10.27 -3.16
CA HIS A 18 15.74 -11.47 -2.98
C HIS A 18 14.52 -11.39 -3.91
N LEU A 19 14.43 -12.34 -4.84
CA LEU A 19 13.28 -12.52 -5.74
C LEU A 19 12.44 -13.69 -5.28
N PRO A 20 11.13 -13.74 -5.63
CA PRO A 20 10.27 -14.88 -5.38
C PRO A 20 10.86 -16.18 -5.92
N SER A 21 10.72 -17.27 -5.18
CA SER A 21 11.22 -18.58 -5.59
C SER A 21 10.41 -19.17 -6.74
N GLU A 22 11.03 -20.05 -7.52
CA GLU A 22 10.40 -20.69 -8.68
C GLU A 22 9.10 -21.43 -8.32
N GLU A 23 9.07 -22.10 -7.18
CA GLU A 23 7.91 -22.84 -6.70
C GLU A 23 6.66 -21.98 -6.53
N GLN A 24 6.81 -20.69 -6.21
CA GLN A 24 5.71 -19.78 -5.97
C GLN A 24 4.95 -19.38 -7.25
N TYR A 25 5.55 -19.50 -8.43
CA TYR A 25 4.92 -19.09 -9.69
C TYR A 25 4.87 -20.18 -10.77
N LEU A 26 5.67 -21.25 -10.66
CA LEU A 26 5.83 -22.25 -11.70
C LEU A 26 4.52 -22.96 -12.04
N TYR A 27 3.75 -23.33 -11.03
CA TYR A 27 2.52 -24.11 -11.20
C TYR A 27 1.32 -23.30 -11.70
N CYS A 28 1.50 -22.04 -12.06
CA CYS A 28 0.41 -21.22 -12.59
C CYS A 28 -0.03 -21.70 -13.97
N ILE A 29 -1.19 -22.32 -14.04
CA ILE A 29 -1.80 -22.85 -15.30
C ILE A 29 -2.48 -21.76 -16.13
N ARG A 30 -2.40 -20.50 -15.73
CA ARG A 30 -2.96 -19.32 -16.43
C ARG A 30 -4.48 -19.40 -16.68
N CYS A 31 -5.24 -20.13 -15.88
CA CYS A 31 -6.70 -20.34 -16.07
C CYS A 31 -7.54 -19.03 -15.99
N GLY A 32 -7.02 -17.98 -15.33
CA GLY A 32 -7.73 -16.69 -15.25
C GLY A 32 -8.77 -16.58 -14.13
N GLN A 33 -9.05 -17.62 -13.33
CA GLN A 33 -10.04 -17.54 -12.25
C GLN A 33 -9.76 -16.42 -11.27
N CYS A 34 -8.49 -16.12 -10.98
CA CYS A 34 -8.08 -15.02 -10.11
C CYS A 34 -8.49 -13.62 -10.62
N LEU A 35 -8.80 -13.47 -11.90
CA LEU A 35 -9.25 -12.19 -12.47
C LEU A 35 -10.64 -11.81 -11.94
N SER A 36 -11.57 -12.77 -11.83
CA SER A 36 -12.93 -12.51 -11.36
C SER A 36 -12.98 -11.99 -9.92
N ALA A 37 -12.03 -12.40 -9.08
CA ALA A 37 -11.94 -11.97 -7.68
C ALA A 37 -11.18 -10.66 -7.48
N CYS A 38 -10.50 -10.15 -8.51
CA CYS A 38 -9.62 -8.99 -8.37
C CYS A 38 -10.38 -7.68 -8.50
N PRO A 39 -10.44 -6.81 -7.45
CA PRO A 39 -11.10 -5.52 -7.54
C PRO A 39 -10.43 -4.59 -8.57
N ILE A 40 -9.10 -4.62 -8.67
CA ILE A 40 -8.37 -3.79 -9.64
C ILE A 40 -8.70 -4.19 -11.07
N TYR A 41 -8.78 -5.49 -11.37
CA TYR A 41 -9.16 -5.95 -12.69
C TYR A 41 -10.60 -5.57 -13.04
N ARG A 42 -11.51 -5.65 -12.07
CA ARG A 42 -12.94 -5.29 -12.27
C ARG A 42 -13.13 -3.82 -12.63
N GLU A 43 -12.29 -2.94 -12.08
CA GLU A 43 -12.33 -1.49 -12.38
C GLU A 43 -11.61 -1.15 -13.70
N SER A 44 -10.42 -1.72 -13.93
CA SER A 44 -9.60 -1.36 -15.10
C SER A 44 -9.96 -2.11 -16.36
N LEU A 45 -10.52 -3.32 -16.24
CA LEU A 45 -10.76 -4.30 -17.30
C LEU A 45 -9.50 -4.63 -18.12
N ARG A 46 -8.33 -4.27 -17.58
CA ARG A 46 -7.03 -4.53 -18.21
C ARG A 46 -6.39 -5.77 -17.60
N GLU A 47 -6.13 -6.77 -18.43
CA GLU A 47 -5.52 -8.01 -17.94
C GLU A 47 -4.14 -7.78 -17.30
N THR A 48 -3.38 -6.80 -17.81
CA THR A 48 -2.09 -6.41 -17.26
C THR A 48 -2.17 -5.98 -15.79
N ASP A 49 -3.28 -5.43 -15.37
CA ASP A 49 -3.51 -4.99 -13.99
C ASP A 49 -4.04 -6.12 -13.09
N GLY A 50 -4.27 -7.31 -13.67
CA GLY A 50 -4.81 -8.49 -12.99
C GLY A 50 -3.77 -9.34 -12.27
N PRO A 51 -4.22 -10.27 -11.40
CA PRO A 51 -3.32 -11.15 -10.64
C PRO A 51 -2.52 -12.10 -11.54
N ARG A 52 -3.13 -12.63 -12.61
CA ARG A 52 -2.47 -13.52 -13.56
C ARG A 52 -1.28 -12.86 -14.24
N ALA A 53 -1.43 -11.60 -14.62
CA ALA A 53 -0.33 -10.83 -15.20
C ALA A 53 0.79 -10.59 -14.18
N ARG A 54 0.47 -10.33 -12.90
CA ARG A 54 1.49 -10.18 -11.85
C ARG A 54 2.33 -11.44 -11.69
N VAL A 55 1.70 -12.64 -11.69
CA VAL A 55 2.44 -13.90 -11.65
C VAL A 55 3.36 -14.05 -12.88
N ALA A 56 2.84 -13.77 -14.08
CA ALA A 56 3.63 -13.87 -15.30
C ALA A 56 4.79 -12.88 -15.34
N LEU A 57 4.57 -11.62 -14.90
CA LEU A 57 5.60 -10.58 -14.82
C LEU A 57 6.67 -10.94 -13.79
N THR A 58 6.27 -11.44 -12.61
CA THR A 58 7.19 -11.92 -11.57
C THR A 58 8.08 -13.02 -12.11
N ARG A 59 7.49 -14.00 -12.78
CA ARG A 59 8.22 -15.09 -13.42
C ARG A 59 9.26 -14.56 -14.40
N LYS A 60 8.88 -13.65 -15.30
CA LYS A 60 9.80 -13.09 -16.30
C LYS A 60 10.95 -12.29 -15.69
N VAL A 61 10.71 -11.60 -14.57
CA VAL A 61 11.75 -10.93 -13.82
C VAL A 61 12.69 -11.92 -13.14
N ALA A 62 12.14 -12.95 -12.50
CA ALA A 62 12.93 -13.98 -11.81
C ALA A 62 13.78 -14.82 -12.80
N GLU A 63 13.23 -15.16 -13.97
CA GLU A 63 13.96 -15.80 -15.07
C GLU A 63 14.97 -14.85 -15.75
N GLY A 64 14.88 -13.56 -15.40
CA GLY A 64 15.74 -12.52 -15.90
C GLY A 64 15.46 -12.14 -17.35
N GLU A 65 14.31 -12.40 -17.86
CA GLU A 65 13.89 -12.00 -19.21
C GLU A 65 13.30 -10.59 -19.26
N LEU A 66 12.94 -10.03 -18.10
CA LEU A 66 12.33 -8.72 -17.97
C LEU A 66 13.00 -7.90 -16.87
N ASP A 67 13.34 -6.65 -17.18
CA ASP A 67 13.84 -5.69 -16.19
C ASP A 67 12.72 -5.02 -15.40
N LEU A 68 13.09 -4.31 -14.30
CA LEU A 68 12.15 -3.52 -13.49
C LEU A 68 11.70 -2.25 -14.23
N THR A 69 10.88 -2.42 -15.28
CA THR A 69 10.33 -1.30 -16.05
C THR A 69 9.34 -0.47 -15.20
N PRO A 70 9.14 0.83 -15.53
CA PRO A 70 8.13 1.66 -14.84
C PRO A 70 6.74 1.04 -14.85
N MET A 71 6.35 0.42 -15.97
CA MET A 71 5.05 -0.24 -16.12
C MET A 71 4.90 -1.45 -15.19
N LEU A 72 5.94 -2.29 -15.08
CA LEU A 72 5.94 -3.43 -14.15
C LEU A 72 5.80 -2.95 -12.71
N VAL A 73 6.57 -1.93 -12.33
CA VAL A 73 6.52 -1.33 -11.00
C VAL A 73 5.11 -0.82 -10.71
N ASP A 74 4.50 -0.05 -11.61
CA ASP A 74 3.14 0.45 -11.47
C ASP A 74 2.14 -0.69 -11.28
N ASN A 75 2.22 -1.77 -12.07
CA ASN A 75 1.35 -2.94 -11.93
C ASN A 75 1.48 -3.62 -10.57
N MET A 76 2.69 -3.75 -10.04
CA MET A 76 2.90 -4.34 -8.71
C MET A 76 2.31 -3.45 -7.60
N TYR A 77 2.45 -2.13 -7.71
CA TYR A 77 1.92 -1.18 -6.73
C TYR A 77 0.41 -0.95 -6.82
N LYS A 78 -0.26 -1.24 -7.94
CA LYS A 78 -1.72 -1.24 -8.05
C LYS A 78 -2.40 -2.34 -7.23
N CYS A 79 -1.69 -3.42 -6.88
CA CYS A 79 -2.28 -4.50 -6.09
C CYS A 79 -2.69 -4.00 -4.70
N LEU A 80 -3.92 -4.26 -4.27
CA LEU A 80 -4.42 -3.90 -2.94
C LEU A 80 -3.97 -4.87 -1.84
N ALA A 81 -3.27 -5.95 -2.19
CA ALA A 81 -2.90 -7.03 -1.27
C ALA A 81 -4.11 -7.61 -0.48
N CYS A 82 -5.29 -7.61 -1.08
CA CYS A 82 -6.53 -8.08 -0.45
C CYS A 82 -6.67 -9.61 -0.41
N GLU A 83 -5.73 -10.35 -1.02
CA GLU A 83 -5.61 -11.81 -1.05
C GLU A 83 -6.79 -12.58 -1.67
N ALA A 84 -7.81 -11.93 -2.19
CA ALA A 84 -8.95 -12.58 -2.82
C ALA A 84 -8.55 -13.52 -3.98
N CYS A 85 -7.46 -13.20 -4.69
CA CYS A 85 -6.92 -14.06 -5.73
C CYS A 85 -6.20 -15.32 -5.20
N ASN A 86 -5.69 -15.27 -3.97
CA ASN A 86 -5.04 -16.42 -3.32
C ASN A 86 -6.07 -17.51 -3.00
N THR A 87 -7.25 -17.10 -2.51
CA THR A 87 -8.30 -18.04 -2.06
C THR A 87 -8.99 -18.77 -3.20
N ILE A 88 -9.06 -18.16 -4.39
CA ILE A 88 -9.76 -18.75 -5.55
C ILE A 88 -8.82 -19.56 -6.47
N CYS A 89 -7.53 -19.57 -6.22
CA CYS A 89 -6.57 -20.24 -7.08
C CYS A 89 -6.66 -21.78 -6.93
N PRO A 90 -7.00 -22.54 -8.00
CA PRO A 90 -7.18 -23.98 -7.91
C PRO A 90 -5.88 -24.75 -7.72
N VAL A 91 -4.74 -24.13 -8.04
CA VAL A 91 -3.40 -24.73 -7.93
C VAL A 91 -2.58 -24.12 -6.77
N GLY A 92 -3.21 -23.32 -5.90
CA GLY A 92 -2.59 -22.81 -4.70
C GLY A 92 -1.55 -21.69 -4.89
N ILE A 93 -1.44 -21.12 -6.09
CA ILE A 93 -0.59 -19.93 -6.30
C ILE A 93 -1.17 -18.76 -5.51
N LYS A 94 -0.27 -17.94 -4.97
CA LYS A 94 -0.61 -16.77 -4.14
C LYS A 94 -0.19 -15.46 -4.81
N PRO A 95 -0.95 -14.95 -5.80
CA PRO A 95 -0.54 -13.79 -6.58
C PRO A 95 -0.39 -12.51 -5.76
N ALA A 96 -1.12 -12.37 -4.65
CA ALA A 96 -1.00 -11.22 -3.77
C ALA A 96 0.33 -11.23 -3.00
N GLU A 97 0.76 -12.39 -2.50
CA GLU A 97 2.06 -12.55 -1.83
C GLU A 97 3.21 -12.27 -2.81
N LEU A 98 3.15 -12.84 -4.01
CA LEU A 98 4.13 -12.55 -5.08
C LEU A 98 4.24 -11.05 -5.38
N ALA A 99 3.12 -10.33 -5.41
CA ALA A 99 3.13 -8.89 -5.63
C ALA A 99 3.80 -8.14 -4.47
N LEU A 100 3.64 -8.59 -3.22
CA LEU A 100 4.30 -8.00 -2.06
C LEU A 100 5.81 -8.27 -2.06
N GLU A 101 6.24 -9.50 -2.36
CA GLU A 101 7.65 -9.84 -2.49
C GLU A 101 8.31 -9.06 -3.62
N MET A 102 7.65 -8.92 -4.76
CA MET A 102 8.13 -8.08 -5.86
C MET A 102 8.25 -6.60 -5.47
N ARG A 103 7.34 -6.06 -4.66
CA ARG A 103 7.48 -4.69 -4.11
C ARG A 103 8.70 -4.57 -3.23
N GLN A 104 8.97 -5.58 -2.40
CA GLN A 104 10.18 -5.61 -1.57
C GLN A 104 11.44 -5.62 -2.45
N ALA A 105 11.47 -6.46 -3.48
CA ALA A 105 12.56 -6.51 -4.45
C ALA A 105 12.77 -5.16 -5.16
N ILE A 106 11.69 -4.53 -5.63
CA ILE A 106 11.72 -3.21 -6.25
C ILE A 106 12.25 -2.15 -5.28
N HIS A 107 11.83 -2.23 -4.01
CA HIS A 107 12.30 -1.29 -2.98
C HIS A 107 13.80 -1.44 -2.69
N GLN A 108 14.32 -2.66 -2.72
CA GLN A 108 15.75 -2.94 -2.53
C GLN A 108 16.57 -2.50 -3.75
N ALA A 109 16.04 -2.74 -4.96
CA ALA A 109 16.74 -2.42 -6.22
C ALA A 109 16.77 -0.93 -6.56
N ARG A 110 15.88 -0.11 -5.96
CA ARG A 110 15.79 1.33 -6.28
C ARG A 110 16.17 2.19 -5.08
N PRO A 111 16.98 3.25 -5.30
CA PRO A 111 17.31 4.19 -4.25
C PRO A 111 16.03 4.86 -3.75
N GLN A 112 15.83 4.84 -2.43
CA GLN A 112 14.68 5.48 -1.81
C GLN A 112 14.88 7.00 -1.72
N PRO A 113 13.84 7.82 -1.98
CA PRO A 113 13.91 9.24 -1.75
C PRO A 113 14.35 9.52 -0.30
N TRP A 114 15.33 10.38 -0.13
CA TRP A 114 15.91 10.73 1.17
C TRP A 114 14.86 11.19 2.20
N LEU A 115 13.76 11.79 1.73
CA LEU A 115 12.67 12.27 2.57
C LEU A 115 11.83 11.15 3.20
N LYS A 116 11.76 9.97 2.58
CA LYS A 116 10.98 8.85 3.13
C LYS A 116 11.58 8.34 4.45
N ARG A 117 12.89 8.30 4.55
CA ARG A 117 13.59 7.78 5.73
C ARG A 117 13.20 8.51 7.03
N PRO A 118 13.29 9.86 7.14
CA PRO A 118 12.87 10.57 8.34
C PRO A 118 11.36 10.46 8.62
N ILE A 119 10.52 10.35 7.60
CA ILE A 119 9.08 10.17 7.79
C ILE A 119 8.79 8.80 8.40
N PHE A 120 9.28 7.72 7.79
CA PHE A 120 8.95 6.36 8.24
C PHE A 120 9.69 5.95 9.53
N HIS A 121 10.93 6.38 9.73
CA HIS A 121 11.72 6.04 10.92
C HIS A 121 11.69 7.12 12.01
N GLY A 122 11.38 8.37 11.67
CA GLY A 122 11.34 9.48 12.61
C GLY A 122 9.94 9.84 13.09
N TYR A 123 9.01 10.02 12.18
CA TYR A 123 7.66 10.51 12.49
C TYR A 123 6.69 9.41 12.88
N PHE A 124 6.52 8.36 12.04
CA PHE A 124 5.51 7.32 12.28
C PHE A 124 5.70 6.49 13.56
N PRO A 125 6.91 6.14 14.01
CA PRO A 125 7.06 5.38 15.26
C PRO A 125 6.79 6.21 16.52
N ARG A 126 6.77 7.55 16.41
CA ARG A 126 6.66 8.45 17.56
C ARG A 126 5.24 8.99 17.71
N ARG A 127 4.43 8.30 18.52
CA ARG A 127 3.04 8.72 18.82
C ARG A 127 2.93 10.17 19.30
N GLY A 128 3.90 10.67 20.06
CA GLY A 128 3.94 12.06 20.53
C GLY A 128 4.03 13.06 19.37
N LEU A 129 4.86 12.80 18.36
CA LEU A 129 4.96 13.67 17.18
C LEU A 129 3.68 13.62 16.33
N GLN A 130 3.06 12.47 16.20
CA GLN A 130 1.78 12.33 15.49
C GLN A 130 0.68 13.12 16.22
N ALA A 131 0.60 13.00 17.54
CA ALA A 131 -0.35 13.75 18.35
C ALA A 131 -0.11 15.26 18.25
N ALA A 132 1.16 15.69 18.32
CA ALA A 132 1.56 17.09 18.19
C ALA A 132 1.21 17.66 16.80
N SER A 133 1.42 16.91 15.72
CA SER A 133 1.08 17.34 14.37
C SER A 133 -0.43 17.55 14.14
N MET A 134 -1.27 16.94 14.97
CA MET A 134 -2.73 17.16 14.91
C MET A 134 -3.18 18.45 15.64
N ILE A 135 -2.33 19.07 16.46
CA ILE A 135 -2.67 20.28 17.21
C ILE A 135 -3.05 21.44 16.27
N PRO A 136 -2.26 21.82 15.25
CA PRO A 136 -2.62 22.91 14.36
C PRO A 136 -3.93 22.66 13.61
N PHE A 137 -4.21 21.42 13.21
CA PHE A 137 -5.48 21.08 12.56
C PHE A 137 -6.68 21.22 13.50
N ARG A 138 -6.53 20.81 14.76
CA ARG A 138 -7.57 21.01 15.78
C ARG A 138 -7.80 22.48 16.07
N LEU A 139 -6.73 23.27 16.15
CA LEU A 139 -6.81 24.71 16.38
C LEU A 139 -7.50 25.41 15.20
N TYR A 140 -7.14 25.04 13.97
CA TYR A 140 -7.78 25.53 12.74
C TYR A 140 -9.30 25.30 12.75
N GLN A 141 -9.75 24.12 13.16
CA GLN A 141 -11.18 23.81 13.26
C GLN A 141 -11.85 24.52 14.46
N ARG A 142 -11.19 24.57 15.64
CA ARG A 142 -11.73 25.20 16.86
C ARG A 142 -11.91 26.70 16.73
N LEU A 143 -10.98 27.37 16.06
CA LEU A 143 -11.05 28.82 15.81
C LEU A 143 -12.06 29.19 14.71
N GLY A 144 -12.74 28.23 14.13
CA GLY A 144 -13.68 28.46 13.04
C GLY A 144 -13.04 28.89 11.73
N LEU A 145 -11.69 28.88 11.64
CA LEU A 145 -10.95 29.27 10.44
C LEU A 145 -11.34 28.42 9.22
N GLN A 146 -11.71 27.17 9.43
CA GLN A 146 -12.22 26.29 8.40
C GLN A 146 -13.51 26.83 7.77
N SER A 147 -14.46 27.25 8.61
CA SER A 147 -15.72 27.83 8.16
C SER A 147 -15.52 29.18 7.49
N ALA A 148 -14.64 30.01 8.06
CA ALA A 148 -14.29 31.31 7.46
C ALA A 148 -13.59 31.13 6.09
N ALA A 149 -12.62 30.23 5.97
CA ALA A 149 -11.89 29.97 4.73
C ALA A 149 -12.83 29.42 3.62
N ARG A 150 -13.80 28.58 3.99
CA ARG A 150 -14.83 28.08 3.09
C ARG A 150 -15.79 29.21 2.67
N GLY A 151 -16.22 30.03 3.61
CA GLY A 151 -17.16 31.15 3.36
C GLY A 151 -16.57 32.26 2.51
N LEU A 152 -15.33 32.63 2.76
CA LEU A 152 -14.60 33.67 2.02
C LEU A 152 -14.06 33.21 0.67
N GLY A 153 -14.16 31.93 0.35
CA GLY A 153 -13.70 31.39 -0.93
C GLY A 153 -12.18 31.37 -1.10
N VAL A 154 -11.40 31.62 -0.04
CA VAL A 154 -9.92 31.63 -0.06
C VAL A 154 -9.36 30.28 -0.54
N LEU A 155 -10.08 29.18 -0.29
CA LEU A 155 -9.69 27.84 -0.73
C LEU A 155 -9.66 27.73 -2.26
N LYS A 156 -10.39 28.57 -3.00
CA LYS A 156 -10.39 28.57 -4.48
C LYS A 156 -9.03 29.00 -5.07
N LEU A 157 -8.18 29.65 -4.28
CA LEU A 157 -6.82 30.01 -4.68
C LEU A 157 -5.82 28.86 -4.57
N LEU A 158 -6.20 27.75 -3.90
CA LEU A 158 -5.38 26.57 -3.77
C LEU A 158 -5.51 25.65 -5.00
N PRO A 159 -4.49 24.85 -5.32
CA PRO A 159 -4.61 23.77 -6.31
C PRO A 159 -5.78 22.84 -6.01
N ALA A 160 -6.46 22.33 -7.03
CA ALA A 160 -7.66 21.50 -6.89
C ALA A 160 -7.47 20.31 -5.92
N GLN A 161 -6.29 19.68 -5.94
CA GLN A 161 -5.96 18.58 -5.06
C GLN A 161 -6.01 18.97 -3.56
N LEU A 162 -5.52 20.16 -3.22
CA LEU A 162 -5.56 20.66 -1.83
C LEU A 162 -6.98 21.07 -1.41
N GLN A 163 -7.79 21.59 -2.33
CA GLN A 163 -9.20 21.87 -2.08
C GLN A 163 -9.97 20.58 -1.75
N ASP A 164 -9.73 19.50 -2.51
CA ASP A 164 -10.37 18.21 -2.28
C ASP A 164 -9.92 17.57 -0.96
N MET A 165 -8.63 17.64 -0.66
CA MET A 165 -8.09 17.18 0.64
C MET A 165 -8.74 17.95 1.82
N GLU A 166 -8.91 19.26 1.70
CA GLU A 166 -9.56 20.06 2.76
C GLU A 166 -11.04 19.71 2.90
N ARG A 167 -11.76 19.48 1.80
CA ARG A 167 -13.18 19.05 1.82
C ARG A 167 -13.36 17.70 2.49
N MET A 168 -12.41 16.78 2.30
CA MET A 168 -12.42 15.46 2.91
C MET A 168 -11.99 15.44 4.38
N LEU A 169 -11.47 16.57 4.92
CA LEU A 169 -10.99 16.63 6.29
C LEU A 169 -12.17 16.45 7.28
N PRO A 170 -12.20 15.36 8.06
CA PRO A 170 -13.26 15.11 9.02
C PRO A 170 -13.15 16.08 10.21
N ARG A 171 -14.23 16.20 10.97
CA ARG A 171 -14.18 16.90 12.26
C ARG A 171 -13.30 16.12 13.22
N LEU A 172 -12.23 16.74 13.67
CA LEU A 172 -11.29 16.11 14.60
C LEU A 172 -11.84 16.14 16.02
N PRO A 173 -11.82 15.03 16.75
CA PRO A 173 -12.23 15.02 18.16
C PRO A 173 -11.28 15.88 18.99
N PRO A 174 -11.78 16.46 20.10
CA PRO A 174 -10.98 17.34 20.96
C PRO A 174 -9.79 16.64 21.61
N ARG A 175 -9.87 15.33 21.79
CA ARG A 175 -8.80 14.48 22.34
C ARG A 175 -8.52 13.30 21.43
N ALA A 176 -7.27 12.81 21.44
CA ALA A 176 -6.91 11.57 20.77
C ALA A 176 -7.60 10.39 21.46
N LEU A 177 -7.95 9.36 20.68
CA LEU A 177 -8.69 8.18 21.17
C LEU A 177 -7.98 7.51 22.38
N GLY A 178 -6.65 7.38 22.33
CA GLY A 178 -5.86 6.82 23.42
C GLY A 178 -5.87 7.65 24.73
N GLY A 179 -6.34 8.91 24.70
CA GLY A 179 -6.55 9.73 25.89
C GLY A 179 -8.01 9.77 26.39
N VAL A 180 -8.91 9.08 25.68
CA VAL A 180 -10.35 9.02 26.01
C VAL A 180 -10.74 7.64 26.48
N LEU A 181 -10.17 6.59 25.89
CA LEU A 181 -10.45 5.20 26.28
C LEU A 181 -9.65 4.82 27.52
N PRO A 182 -10.29 4.25 28.54
CA PRO A 182 -9.58 3.67 29.66
C PRO A 182 -8.78 2.45 29.20
N GLU A 183 -7.70 2.12 29.91
CA GLU A 183 -6.86 0.96 29.62
C GLU A 183 -7.66 -0.35 29.67
N VAL A 184 -8.60 -0.43 30.60
CA VAL A 184 -9.53 -1.54 30.72
C VAL A 184 -10.94 -0.99 30.81
N THR A 185 -11.81 -1.46 29.93
CA THR A 185 -13.26 -1.16 29.96
C THR A 185 -13.95 -2.35 30.63
N PRO A 186 -14.58 -2.18 31.80
CA PRO A 186 -15.29 -3.27 32.46
C PRO A 186 -16.53 -3.71 31.66
N ALA A 187 -16.86 -4.98 31.73
CA ALA A 187 -18.07 -5.51 31.12
C ALA A 187 -19.31 -4.99 31.88
N ALA A 188 -20.38 -4.72 31.15
CA ALA A 188 -21.68 -4.34 31.75
C ALA A 188 -22.42 -5.51 32.44
N GLY A 189 -21.95 -6.75 32.31
CA GLY A 189 -22.50 -7.98 32.85
C GLY A 189 -21.39 -8.99 33.18
N PRO A 190 -21.72 -10.30 33.32
CA PRO A 190 -20.72 -11.32 33.58
C PRO A 190 -19.70 -11.37 32.44
N VAL A 191 -18.41 -11.41 32.78
CA VAL A 191 -17.32 -11.46 31.83
C VAL A 191 -17.29 -12.81 31.14
N GLN A 192 -17.61 -12.86 29.85
CA GLN A 192 -17.55 -14.07 29.04
C GLN A 192 -16.18 -14.19 28.33
N HIS A 193 -15.64 -13.06 27.83
CA HIS A 193 -14.37 -13.04 27.10
C HIS A 193 -13.58 -11.77 27.43
N ARG A 194 -12.25 -11.87 27.35
CA ARG A 194 -11.35 -10.71 27.32
C ARG A 194 -10.90 -10.48 25.90
N VAL A 195 -11.10 -9.27 25.39
CA VAL A 195 -10.69 -8.87 24.05
C VAL A 195 -9.73 -7.69 24.14
N ALA A 196 -8.70 -7.69 23.30
CA ALA A 196 -7.83 -6.55 23.12
C ALA A 196 -8.29 -5.73 21.92
N PHE A 197 -8.44 -4.43 22.11
CA PHE A 197 -8.78 -3.51 21.01
C PHE A 197 -7.52 -2.82 20.52
N PHE A 198 -7.15 -3.05 19.26
CA PHE A 198 -6.02 -2.39 18.63
C PHE A 198 -6.44 -1.01 18.12
N LEU A 199 -5.87 0.05 18.69
CA LEU A 199 -6.22 1.44 18.38
C LEU A 199 -5.71 1.92 17.01
N GLY A 200 -4.83 1.16 16.37
CA GLY A 200 -4.17 1.58 15.14
C GLY A 200 -3.02 2.58 15.39
N CYS A 201 -2.60 3.22 14.33
CA CYS A 201 -1.54 4.26 14.38
C CYS A 201 -2.14 5.64 14.67
#